data_4747bf953e2e6bff2df5202892dab4ad
#
_entry.id   4747bf953e2e6bff2df5202892dab4ad
#
_cell.length_a   1.000
_cell.length_b   1.000
_cell.length_c   1.000
_cell.angle_alpha   90.00
_cell.angle_beta   90.00
_cell.angle_gamma   90.00
#
_symmetry.space_group_name_H-M   'P 1'
#
loop_
_entity.id
_entity.type
_entity.pdbx_description
1 polymer ?
#
loop_
_entity_poly.entity_id
_entity_poly.type
_entity_poly.pdbx_seq_one_letter_code
_entity_poly.pdbx_strand_id
1 'polypeptide(L)'
;MKRYTTKGFLLIAAVASLGIATMQASAEGQRGLAEIERDVAERFPSVRGIPAEEVRRMQAEREDFLLLDVREVGEFAVSHIPGAQRVDPNITATAFMNRFGAAARNRLIVLYCSVGVRSSRLAERIRVSLTASESKGAVNLIGGIFAWHNTGRELQRSNNGTQYVHPYSSPWKNYLDFDNKARFRPPTQ
;
A
#
# COMPACT_ATOMS: atom_id res chain seq x y z
N MET A 1 -4.78 59.63 -20.79
CA MET A 1 -3.86 58.51 -21.06
C MET A 1 -3.64 57.72 -19.76
N LYS A 2 -4.30 56.59 -19.54
CA LYS A 2 -4.15 55.72 -18.36
C LYS A 2 -3.19 54.59 -18.70
N ARG A 3 -2.07 54.55 -17.99
CA ARG A 3 -1.08 53.47 -18.10
C ARG A 3 -1.58 52.24 -17.33
N TYR A 4 -1.87 51.15 -18.02
CA TYR A 4 -2.15 49.86 -17.40
C TYR A 4 -0.85 49.18 -17.05
N THR A 5 -0.61 48.88 -15.78
CA THR A 5 0.59 48.23 -15.23
C THR A 5 0.55 46.72 -15.46
N THR A 6 1.57 46.19 -16.12
CA THR A 6 1.83 44.82 -16.53
C THR A 6 2.20 43.87 -15.35
N LYS A 7 1.56 44.00 -14.16
CA LYS A 7 1.89 43.16 -13.01
C LYS A 7 1.03 41.91 -12.83
N GLY A 8 -0.02 41.71 -13.62
CA GLY A 8 -0.96 40.59 -13.46
C GLY A 8 -0.59 39.30 -14.19
N PHE A 9 0.28 39.36 -15.21
CA PHE A 9 0.55 38.20 -16.06
C PHE A 9 1.62 37.24 -15.55
N LEU A 10 2.53 37.69 -14.65
CA LEU A 10 3.59 36.84 -14.14
C LEU A 10 3.11 35.84 -13.06
N LEU A 11 2.06 36.17 -12.30
CA LEU A 11 1.56 35.28 -11.24
C LEU A 11 0.78 34.08 -11.78
N ILE A 12 0.06 34.26 -12.90
CA ILE A 12 -0.73 33.17 -13.52
C ILE A 12 0.19 32.14 -14.19
N ALA A 13 1.28 32.55 -14.78
CA ALA A 13 2.25 31.65 -15.41
C ALA A 13 3.02 30.79 -14.38
N ALA A 14 3.34 31.34 -13.21
CA ALA A 14 4.04 30.62 -12.15
C ALA A 14 3.16 29.55 -11.49
N VAL A 15 1.86 29.81 -11.31
CA VAL A 15 0.93 28.82 -10.72
C VAL A 15 0.63 27.69 -11.71
N ALA A 16 0.52 27.99 -13.00
CA ALA A 16 0.29 26.98 -14.03
C ALA A 16 1.51 26.05 -14.20
N SER A 17 2.73 26.58 -14.15
CA SER A 17 3.96 25.77 -14.28
C SER A 17 4.19 24.86 -13.07
N LEU A 18 3.87 25.31 -11.86
CA LEU A 18 3.97 24.47 -10.65
C LEU A 18 2.93 23.34 -10.67
N GLY A 19 1.71 23.61 -11.11
CA GLY A 19 0.66 22.59 -11.24
C GLY A 19 0.98 21.53 -12.29
N ILE A 20 1.57 21.90 -13.41
CA ILE A 20 1.97 20.96 -14.47
C ILE A 20 3.15 20.08 -14.00
N ALA A 21 4.14 20.64 -13.32
CA ALA A 21 5.28 19.88 -12.80
C ALA A 21 4.87 18.85 -11.75
N THR A 22 3.94 19.19 -10.85
CA THR A 22 3.41 18.23 -9.85
C THR A 22 2.58 17.12 -10.50
N MET A 23 1.77 17.41 -11.49
CA MET A 23 1.02 16.40 -12.24
C MET A 23 1.93 15.45 -13.05
N GLN A 24 3.02 15.94 -13.62
CA GLN A 24 3.98 15.12 -14.34
C GLN A 24 4.77 14.19 -13.40
N ALA A 25 5.24 14.68 -12.26
CA ALA A 25 5.94 13.85 -11.26
C ALA A 25 5.05 12.74 -10.72
N SER A 26 3.77 13.02 -10.42
CA SER A 26 2.81 12.00 -10.00
C SER A 26 2.55 10.96 -11.08
N ALA A 27 2.47 11.37 -12.35
CA ALA A 27 2.25 10.45 -13.48
C ALA A 27 3.47 9.54 -13.74
N GLU A 28 4.69 10.00 -13.48
CA GLU A 28 5.92 9.20 -13.58
C GLU A 28 6.02 8.18 -12.43
N GLY A 29 5.70 8.56 -11.21
CA GLY A 29 5.64 7.67 -10.06
C GLY A 29 4.59 6.57 -10.24
N GLN A 30 3.42 6.91 -10.76
CA GLN A 30 2.36 5.94 -11.04
C GLN A 30 2.73 4.97 -12.17
N ARG A 31 3.39 5.43 -13.23
CA ARG A 31 3.90 4.55 -14.29
C ARG A 31 4.91 3.55 -13.74
N GLY A 32 5.84 3.99 -12.93
CA GLY A 32 6.82 3.12 -12.30
C GLY A 32 6.18 2.08 -11.36
N LEU A 33 5.17 2.45 -10.58
CA LEU A 33 4.46 1.50 -9.72
C LEU A 33 3.68 0.47 -10.54
N ALA A 34 3.04 0.87 -11.63
CA ALA A 34 2.32 -0.03 -12.53
C ALA A 34 3.26 -1.07 -13.23
N GLU A 35 4.51 -0.71 -13.47
CA GLU A 35 5.52 -1.67 -13.95
C GLU A 35 5.84 -2.72 -12.89
N ILE A 36 6.05 -2.28 -11.64
CA ILE A 36 6.27 -3.21 -10.52
C ILE A 36 5.06 -4.12 -10.32
N GLU A 37 3.85 -3.61 -10.44
CA GLU A 37 2.62 -4.40 -10.32
C GLU A 37 2.57 -5.53 -11.37
N ARG A 38 2.94 -5.24 -12.63
CA ARG A 38 3.04 -6.24 -13.70
C ARG A 38 4.12 -7.28 -13.39
N ASP A 39 5.32 -6.84 -13.00
CA ASP A 39 6.43 -7.73 -12.64
C ASP A 39 6.03 -8.65 -11.47
N VAL A 40 5.29 -8.14 -10.49
CA VAL A 40 4.78 -8.96 -9.38
C VAL A 40 3.78 -9.99 -9.87
N ALA A 41 2.85 -9.61 -10.75
CA ALA A 41 1.85 -10.53 -11.30
C ALA A 41 2.50 -11.63 -12.16
N GLU A 42 3.49 -11.28 -13.00
CA GLU A 42 4.25 -12.23 -13.82
C GLU A 42 5.10 -13.18 -12.97
N ARG A 43 5.72 -12.67 -11.92
CA ARG A 43 6.57 -13.46 -11.00
C ARG A 43 5.79 -14.41 -10.11
N PHE A 44 4.55 -14.08 -9.78
CA PHE A 44 3.68 -14.83 -8.87
C PHE A 44 2.32 -15.17 -9.50
N PRO A 45 2.29 -15.92 -10.61
CA PRO A 45 1.06 -16.15 -11.38
C PRO A 45 0.00 -16.96 -10.63
N SER A 46 0.40 -17.68 -9.57
CA SER A 46 -0.50 -18.43 -8.70
C SER A 46 -1.21 -17.56 -7.65
N VAL A 47 -0.80 -16.28 -7.51
CA VAL A 47 -1.31 -15.36 -6.50
C VAL A 47 -2.26 -14.35 -7.13
N ARG A 48 -3.53 -14.45 -6.82
CA ARG A 48 -4.54 -13.49 -7.29
C ARG A 48 -4.29 -12.12 -6.68
N GLY A 49 -4.28 -11.08 -7.51
CA GLY A 49 -4.28 -9.67 -7.08
C GLY A 49 -5.69 -9.19 -6.70
N ILE A 50 -5.76 -8.27 -5.75
CA ILE A 50 -6.98 -7.54 -5.38
C ILE A 50 -6.71 -6.03 -5.44
N PRO A 51 -7.57 -5.23 -6.13
CA PRO A 51 -7.40 -3.77 -6.17
C PRO A 51 -7.65 -3.12 -4.80
N ALA A 52 -7.01 -1.98 -4.56
CA ALA A 52 -7.20 -1.21 -3.32
C ALA A 52 -8.66 -0.73 -3.14
N GLU A 53 -9.36 -0.42 -4.23
CA GLU A 53 -10.76 -0.03 -4.19
C GLU A 53 -11.67 -1.16 -3.67
N GLU A 54 -11.39 -2.39 -4.07
CA GLU A 54 -12.14 -3.55 -3.60
C GLU A 54 -11.93 -3.79 -2.10
N VAL A 55 -10.67 -3.69 -1.62
CA VAL A 55 -10.39 -3.80 -0.17
C VAL A 55 -11.09 -2.68 0.61
N ARG A 56 -11.11 -1.46 0.09
CA ARG A 56 -11.83 -0.34 0.70
C ARG A 56 -13.34 -0.60 0.75
N ARG A 57 -13.91 -1.14 -0.33
CA ARG A 57 -15.33 -1.53 -0.36
C ARG A 57 -15.63 -2.58 0.71
N MET A 58 -14.83 -3.65 0.79
CA MET A 58 -14.97 -4.70 1.80
C MET A 58 -14.92 -4.14 3.23
N GLN A 59 -14.03 -3.16 3.51
CA GLN A 59 -13.99 -2.47 4.80
C GLN A 59 -15.25 -1.66 5.07
N ALA A 60 -15.74 -0.91 4.09
CA ALA A 60 -16.94 -0.08 4.22
C ALA A 60 -18.20 -0.93 4.46
N GLU A 61 -18.31 -2.06 3.79
CA GLU A 61 -19.41 -3.03 3.91
C GLU A 61 -19.25 -3.96 5.13
N ARG A 62 -18.17 -3.81 5.88
CA ARG A 62 -17.83 -4.66 7.05
C ARG A 62 -17.79 -6.15 6.72
N GLU A 63 -17.30 -6.48 5.52
CA GLU A 63 -17.10 -7.87 5.14
C GLU A 63 -16.09 -8.55 6.07
N ASP A 64 -16.28 -9.84 6.29
CA ASP A 64 -15.41 -10.62 7.16
C ASP A 64 -14.20 -11.15 6.39
N PHE A 65 -13.10 -10.43 6.45
CA PHE A 65 -11.81 -10.82 5.87
C PHE A 65 -10.65 -10.53 6.84
N LEU A 66 -9.51 -11.15 6.60
CA LEU A 66 -8.30 -10.95 7.40
C LEU A 66 -7.32 -10.09 6.59
N LEU A 67 -7.01 -8.89 7.08
CA LEU A 67 -6.04 -7.98 6.46
C LEU A 67 -4.68 -8.10 7.17
N LEU A 68 -3.64 -8.50 6.45
CA LEU A 68 -2.30 -8.75 7.00
C LEU A 68 -1.23 -7.92 6.31
N ASP A 69 -0.47 -7.18 7.11
CA ASP A 69 0.70 -6.41 6.70
C ASP A 69 1.97 -7.25 6.80
N VAL A 70 2.56 -7.58 5.66
CA VAL A 70 3.77 -8.41 5.52
C VAL A 70 5.03 -7.54 5.48
N ARG A 71 5.06 -6.47 6.27
CA ARG A 71 6.22 -5.60 6.39
C ARG A 71 6.95 -5.78 7.72
N GLU A 72 8.12 -5.18 7.80
CA GLU A 72 8.90 -5.17 9.04
C GLU A 72 8.23 -4.34 10.14
N VAL A 73 8.61 -4.61 11.40
CA VAL A 73 8.05 -3.91 12.57
C VAL A 73 8.17 -2.40 12.45
N GLY A 74 9.33 -1.90 12.00
CA GLY A 74 9.58 -0.47 11.84
C GLY A 74 8.68 0.18 10.77
N GLU A 75 8.40 -0.53 9.67
CA GLU A 75 7.51 -0.06 8.61
C GLU A 75 6.06 0.04 9.12
N PHE A 76 5.58 -1.00 9.80
CA PHE A 76 4.25 -1.06 10.40
C PHE A 76 4.05 0.03 11.48
N ALA A 77 5.09 0.29 12.27
CA ALA A 77 5.06 1.30 13.32
C ALA A 77 4.92 2.74 12.79
N VAL A 78 5.39 3.02 11.57
CA VAL A 78 5.16 4.32 10.91
C VAL A 78 3.69 4.48 10.55
N SER A 79 3.13 3.49 9.87
CA SER A 79 1.70 3.42 9.53
C SER A 79 1.33 2.06 8.94
N HIS A 80 0.05 1.77 8.91
CA HIS A 80 -0.54 0.60 8.27
C HIS A 80 -1.97 0.90 7.80
N ILE A 81 -2.51 0.05 6.95
CA ILE A 81 -3.91 0.15 6.51
C ILE A 81 -4.82 -0.12 7.72
N PRO A 82 -5.90 0.65 7.95
CA PRO A 82 -6.81 0.44 9.07
C PRO A 82 -7.30 -1.01 9.19
N GLY A 83 -7.24 -1.55 10.40
CA GLY A 83 -7.63 -2.95 10.68
C GLY A 83 -6.59 -4.01 10.35
N ALA A 84 -5.43 -3.65 9.79
CA ALA A 84 -4.39 -4.61 9.48
C ALA A 84 -3.68 -5.15 10.73
N GLN A 85 -3.37 -6.44 10.73
CA GLN A 85 -2.47 -7.09 11.68
C GLN A 85 -1.13 -7.36 11.01
N ARG A 86 -0.02 -7.13 11.74
CA ARG A 86 1.31 -7.42 11.19
C ARG A 86 1.62 -8.91 11.24
N VAL A 87 2.18 -9.41 10.15
CA VAL A 87 2.77 -10.74 10.05
C VAL A 87 4.24 -10.63 9.63
N ASP A 88 5.09 -11.49 10.18
CA ASP A 88 6.51 -11.54 9.80
C ASP A 88 6.65 -11.97 8.33
N PRO A 89 7.39 -11.23 7.48
CA PRO A 89 7.59 -11.61 6.08
C PRO A 89 8.28 -12.98 5.90
N ASN A 90 9.00 -13.45 6.92
CA ASN A 90 9.74 -14.72 6.90
C ASN A 90 9.02 -15.84 7.64
N ILE A 91 7.79 -15.62 8.14
CA ILE A 91 7.02 -16.64 8.84
C ILE A 91 6.90 -17.93 8.01
N THR A 92 7.11 -19.09 8.61
CA THR A 92 6.88 -20.38 7.93
C THR A 92 5.39 -20.66 7.77
N ALA A 93 5.01 -21.53 6.83
CA ALA A 93 3.61 -21.92 6.66
C ALA A 93 3.01 -22.52 7.93
N THR A 94 3.76 -23.39 8.63
CA THR A 94 3.33 -23.97 9.90
C THR A 94 3.09 -22.90 10.98
N ALA A 95 4.05 -21.98 11.17
CA ALA A 95 3.91 -20.91 12.16
C ALA A 95 2.76 -19.94 11.79
N PHE A 96 2.55 -19.70 10.49
CA PHE A 96 1.40 -18.92 10.02
C PHE A 96 0.07 -19.60 10.40
N MET A 97 -0.07 -20.89 10.11
CA MET A 97 -1.28 -21.63 10.44
C MET A 97 -1.54 -21.71 11.94
N ASN A 98 -0.48 -21.88 12.75
CA ASN A 98 -0.61 -21.87 14.23
C ASN A 98 -1.12 -20.52 14.74
N ARG A 99 -0.69 -19.40 14.12
CA ARG A 99 -1.07 -18.06 14.57
C ARG A 99 -2.39 -17.57 13.97
N PHE A 100 -2.62 -17.81 12.69
CA PHE A 100 -3.71 -17.22 11.95
C PHE A 100 -4.72 -18.24 11.41
N GLY A 101 -4.44 -19.54 11.49
CA GLY A 101 -5.28 -20.58 10.87
C GLY A 101 -6.72 -20.56 11.37
N ALA A 102 -6.94 -20.37 12.67
CA ALA A 102 -8.28 -20.23 13.23
C ALA A 102 -8.99 -18.96 12.71
N ALA A 103 -8.27 -17.84 12.66
CA ALA A 103 -8.81 -16.58 12.15
C ALA A 103 -9.04 -16.60 10.63
N ALA A 104 -8.35 -17.44 9.88
CA ALA A 104 -8.46 -17.57 8.42
C ALA A 104 -9.64 -18.46 7.98
N ARG A 105 -10.26 -19.23 8.89
CA ARG A 105 -11.35 -20.13 8.55
C ARG A 105 -12.55 -19.37 8.01
N ASN A 106 -13.04 -19.78 6.85
CA ASN A 106 -14.16 -19.17 6.10
C ASN A 106 -13.91 -17.69 5.71
N ARG A 107 -12.67 -17.20 5.81
CA ARG A 107 -12.30 -15.82 5.47
C ARG A 107 -11.36 -15.75 4.26
N LEU A 108 -11.48 -14.68 3.50
CA LEU A 108 -10.46 -14.25 2.56
C LEU A 108 -9.31 -13.60 3.34
N ILE A 109 -8.08 -13.93 2.97
CA ILE A 109 -6.89 -13.28 3.52
C ILE A 109 -6.37 -12.30 2.49
N VAL A 110 -6.36 -11.03 2.84
CA VAL A 110 -5.74 -9.96 2.04
C VAL A 110 -4.36 -9.67 2.62
N LEU A 111 -3.32 -9.96 1.84
CA LEU A 111 -1.93 -9.70 2.20
C LEU A 111 -1.42 -8.47 1.47
N TYR A 112 -0.62 -7.65 2.14
CA TYR A 112 0.08 -6.55 1.48
C TYR A 112 1.47 -6.32 2.07
N CYS A 113 2.36 -5.71 1.28
CA CYS A 113 3.59 -5.13 1.76
C CYS A 113 3.77 -3.72 1.17
N SER A 114 4.99 -3.27 0.86
CA SER A 114 5.20 -1.95 0.24
C SER A 114 4.60 -1.90 -1.18
N VAL A 115 4.90 -2.90 -2.02
CA VAL A 115 4.50 -2.94 -3.45
C VAL A 115 3.99 -4.31 -3.91
N GLY A 116 3.83 -5.29 -3.02
CA GLY A 116 3.26 -6.61 -3.35
C GLY A 116 4.23 -7.79 -3.42
N VAL A 117 5.55 -7.60 -3.44
CA VAL A 117 6.54 -8.71 -3.61
C VAL A 117 6.59 -9.64 -2.40
N ARG A 118 6.76 -9.10 -1.18
CA ARG A 118 6.85 -9.92 0.06
C ARG A 118 5.53 -10.62 0.36
N SER A 119 4.42 -9.93 0.15
CA SER A 119 3.07 -10.45 0.37
C SER A 119 2.72 -11.56 -0.63
N SER A 120 3.08 -11.44 -1.90
CA SER A 120 2.89 -12.51 -2.89
C SER A 120 3.74 -13.74 -2.55
N ARG A 121 4.99 -13.56 -2.13
CA ARG A 121 5.84 -14.67 -1.67
C ARG A 121 5.25 -15.39 -0.46
N LEU A 122 4.66 -14.66 0.49
CA LEU A 122 3.97 -15.28 1.62
C LEU A 122 2.70 -16.00 1.17
N ALA A 123 1.90 -15.40 0.27
CA ALA A 123 0.69 -16.04 -0.27
C ALA A 123 1.01 -17.40 -0.92
N GLU A 124 2.05 -17.48 -1.74
CA GLU A 124 2.51 -18.75 -2.31
C GLU A 124 2.94 -19.76 -1.24
N ARG A 125 3.72 -19.31 -0.26
CA ARG A 125 4.23 -20.18 0.82
C ARG A 125 3.12 -20.84 1.61
N ILE A 126 2.03 -20.13 1.90
CA ILE A 126 0.92 -20.62 2.73
C ILE A 126 -0.20 -21.27 1.92
N ARG A 127 -0.18 -21.18 0.61
CA ARG A 127 -1.28 -21.61 -0.29
C ARG A 127 -1.77 -23.04 -0.02
N VAL A 128 -0.86 -24.00 0.03
CA VAL A 128 -1.21 -25.42 0.24
C VAL A 128 -1.83 -25.61 1.62
N SER A 129 -1.28 -24.99 2.66
CA SER A 129 -1.82 -25.09 4.03
C SER A 129 -3.19 -24.46 4.17
N LEU A 130 -3.47 -23.38 3.44
CA LEU A 130 -4.78 -22.73 3.41
C LEU A 130 -5.84 -23.59 2.72
N THR A 131 -5.49 -24.30 1.66
CA THR A 131 -6.43 -25.20 0.97
C THR A 131 -6.96 -26.29 1.91
N ALA A 132 -6.14 -26.73 2.87
CA ALA A 132 -6.52 -27.73 3.87
C ALA A 132 -7.32 -27.16 5.07
N SER A 133 -7.53 -25.84 5.15
CA SER A 133 -8.01 -25.15 6.36
C SER A 133 -9.38 -24.47 6.22
N GLU A 134 -10.16 -24.78 5.17
CA GLU A 134 -11.45 -24.12 4.88
C GLU A 134 -11.34 -22.58 4.69
N SER A 135 -10.15 -22.07 4.42
CA SER A 135 -9.97 -20.64 4.09
C SER A 135 -10.48 -20.34 2.68
N LYS A 136 -10.97 -19.12 2.46
CA LYS A 136 -11.28 -18.64 1.09
C LYS A 136 -10.02 -18.30 0.28
N GLY A 137 -8.85 -18.63 0.80
CA GLY A 137 -7.55 -18.39 0.17
C GLY A 137 -6.92 -17.05 0.53
N ALA A 138 -5.76 -16.79 -0.08
CA ALA A 138 -5.02 -15.55 0.11
C ALA A 138 -4.87 -14.81 -1.22
N VAL A 139 -4.97 -13.47 -1.15
CA VAL A 139 -4.79 -12.56 -2.28
C VAL A 139 -3.79 -11.48 -1.92
N ASN A 140 -3.13 -10.90 -2.92
CA ASN A 140 -2.18 -9.81 -2.75
C ASN A 140 -2.81 -8.48 -3.13
N LEU A 141 -2.72 -7.47 -2.26
CA LEU A 141 -3.10 -6.09 -2.59
C LEU A 141 -2.17 -5.55 -3.68
N ILE A 142 -2.73 -5.27 -4.85
CA ILE A 142 -2.01 -4.73 -6.01
C ILE A 142 -1.36 -3.40 -5.63
N GLY A 143 -0.05 -3.25 -5.92
CA GLY A 143 0.73 -2.07 -5.59
C GLY A 143 0.95 -1.84 -4.08
N GLY A 144 0.45 -2.73 -3.22
CA GLY A 144 0.64 -2.70 -1.78
C GLY A 144 0.19 -1.39 -1.11
N ILE A 145 0.85 -1.05 0.02
CA ILE A 145 0.53 0.19 0.74
C ILE A 145 0.94 1.45 -0.04
N PHE A 146 1.83 1.34 -1.05
CA PHE A 146 2.20 2.48 -1.88
C PHE A 146 1.01 2.89 -2.77
N ALA A 147 0.38 1.96 -3.49
CA ALA A 147 -0.83 2.24 -4.26
C ALA A 147 -1.97 2.74 -3.37
N TRP A 148 -2.12 2.14 -2.18
CA TRP A 148 -3.09 2.60 -1.19
C TRP A 148 -2.86 4.07 -0.78
N HIS A 149 -1.63 4.44 -0.45
CA HIS A 149 -1.25 5.80 -0.05
C HIS A 149 -1.38 6.80 -1.20
N ASN A 150 -0.91 6.45 -2.41
CA ASN A 150 -0.91 7.33 -3.58
C ASN A 150 -2.32 7.73 -4.02
N THR A 151 -3.31 6.88 -3.71
CA THR A 151 -4.73 7.21 -3.95
C THR A 151 -5.38 7.97 -2.80
N GLY A 152 -4.59 8.50 -1.85
CA GLY A 152 -5.07 9.34 -0.76
C GLY A 152 -5.89 8.61 0.31
N ARG A 153 -5.83 7.28 0.36
CA ARG A 153 -6.59 6.50 1.33
C ARG A 153 -6.01 6.60 2.73
N GLU A 154 -6.88 6.44 3.70
CA GLU A 154 -6.52 6.52 5.11
C GLU A 154 -5.46 5.48 5.51
N LEU A 155 -4.49 5.93 6.29
CA LEU A 155 -3.55 5.11 7.04
C LEU A 155 -3.71 5.38 8.53
N GLN A 156 -3.38 4.40 9.35
CA GLN A 156 -3.38 4.56 10.80
C GLN A 156 -2.01 4.23 11.40
N ARG A 157 -1.74 4.85 12.54
CA ARG A 157 -0.65 4.54 13.46
C ARG A 157 -1.27 4.33 14.85
N SER A 158 -1.07 3.14 15.42
CA SER A 158 -1.85 2.74 16.59
C SER A 158 -3.36 2.86 16.27
N ASN A 159 -4.11 3.67 17.00
CA ASN A 159 -5.55 3.89 16.78
C ASN A 159 -5.87 5.25 16.14
N ASN A 160 -4.85 6.00 15.69
CA ASN A 160 -5.02 7.34 15.14
C ASN A 160 -4.71 7.37 13.64
N GLY A 161 -5.45 8.16 12.88
CA GLY A 161 -5.17 8.43 11.48
C GLY A 161 -3.79 9.08 11.30
N THR A 162 -3.11 8.76 10.22
CA THR A 162 -1.83 9.37 9.83
C THR A 162 -1.73 9.49 8.33
N GLN A 163 -0.99 10.51 7.88
CA GLN A 163 -0.68 10.70 6.47
C GLN A 163 0.72 10.19 6.09
N TYR A 164 1.50 9.70 7.06
CA TYR A 164 2.86 9.25 6.82
C TYR A 164 2.91 7.79 6.39
N VAL A 165 3.88 7.45 5.53
CA VAL A 165 4.14 6.08 5.08
C VAL A 165 5.65 5.80 5.14
N HIS A 166 6.03 4.56 5.48
CA HIS A 166 7.42 4.12 5.42
C HIS A 166 7.80 3.79 3.98
N PRO A 167 8.83 4.42 3.40
CA PRO A 167 9.17 4.24 1.99
C PRO A 167 9.98 2.97 1.68
N TYR A 168 10.12 2.06 2.63
CA TYR A 168 10.99 0.88 2.58
C TYR A 168 12.48 1.24 2.56
N SER A 169 12.97 1.93 1.52
CA SER A 169 14.32 2.49 1.41
C SER A 169 14.30 3.80 0.62
N SER A 170 15.42 4.54 0.64
CA SER A 170 15.47 5.87 -0.01
C SER A 170 15.12 5.87 -1.50
N PRO A 171 15.59 4.91 -2.34
CA PRO A 171 15.19 4.89 -3.75
C PRO A 171 13.70 4.65 -3.98
N TRP A 172 13.03 3.94 -3.06
CA TRP A 172 11.61 3.63 -3.17
C TRP A 172 10.68 4.81 -2.88
N LYS A 173 11.21 5.92 -2.37
CA LYS A 173 10.45 7.16 -2.23
C LYS A 173 9.87 7.66 -3.55
N ASN A 174 10.57 7.40 -4.66
CA ASN A 174 10.16 7.85 -5.99
C ASN A 174 8.85 7.21 -6.48
N TYR A 175 8.38 6.14 -5.82
CA TYR A 175 7.09 5.50 -6.09
C TYR A 175 5.95 6.03 -5.22
N LEU A 176 6.23 7.03 -4.38
CA LEU A 176 5.24 7.70 -3.55
C LEU A 176 4.94 9.08 -4.16
N ASP A 177 3.68 9.34 -4.47
CA ASP A 177 3.23 10.63 -5.04
C ASP A 177 3.40 11.79 -4.06
N PHE A 178 3.50 11.48 -2.77
CA PHE A 178 3.69 12.44 -1.67
C PHE A 178 4.96 12.11 -0.88
N ASP A 179 6.13 12.31 -1.48
CA ASP A 179 7.43 11.99 -0.88
C ASP A 179 7.70 12.72 0.44
N ASN A 180 7.13 13.93 0.61
CA ASN A 180 7.17 14.71 1.85
C ASN A 180 6.45 14.04 3.01
N LYS A 181 5.61 13.02 2.76
CA LYS A 181 4.95 12.17 3.75
C LYS A 181 5.71 10.89 4.07
N ALA A 182 6.82 10.62 3.36
CA ALA A 182 7.67 9.46 3.64
C ALA A 182 8.43 9.64 4.95
N ARG A 183 8.40 8.62 5.82
CA ARG A 183 9.12 8.60 7.11
C ARG A 183 9.75 7.23 7.34
N PHE A 184 11.02 7.22 7.71
CA PHE A 184 11.75 5.98 8.09
C PHE A 184 11.54 5.59 9.56
N ARG A 185 11.02 6.50 10.36
CA ARG A 185 10.70 6.27 11.78
C ARG A 185 9.34 6.89 12.09
N PRO A 186 8.62 6.35 13.06
CA PRO A 186 7.41 6.99 13.55
C PRO A 186 7.70 8.44 13.92
N PRO A 187 6.85 9.40 13.53
CA PRO A 187 7.00 10.77 14.00
C PRO A 187 6.93 10.80 15.53
N THR A 188 7.79 11.63 16.15
CA THR A 188 7.70 11.93 17.58
C THR A 188 6.34 12.59 17.87
N GLN A 189 5.73 12.22 18.97
CA GLN A 189 4.50 12.83 19.46
C GLN A 189 4.75 14.27 19.85
#